data_3b73c49d82c852a0b132ff80145d0ef8
#
_entry.id   3b73c49d82c852a0b132ff80145d0ef8
#
_cell.length_a   1.000
_cell.length_b   1.000
_cell.length_c   1.000
_cell.angle_alpha   90.00
_cell.angle_beta   90.00
_cell.angle_gamma   90.00
#
_symmetry.space_group_name_H-M   'P 1'
#
loop_
_entity.id
_entity.type
_entity.pdbx_description
1 polymer ?
#
loop_
_entity_poly.entity_id
_entity_poly.type
_entity_poly.pdbx_seq_one_letter_code
_entity_poly.pdbx_strand_id
1 'polypeptide(L)'
;QPGGQPIELYPDKPIYDIPAIPVCTGQELTESLLKQCEPFKPTFHLGQEVAKLAKREDGRFDLETSTGTKFITKTVFIAAGVGAFQPRKPKVEGITQFEENGQLAYRVRDPQKYAGKNVVILGGGDSALDWALNLQPIAESVTLIHRRDEFRAAPANVAKMKALAEAHEMMYITGQVTGFEAEEGVLKEVKVTSLDGVTRRLPL
;
A
#
# COMPACT_ATOMS: atom_id res chain seq x y z
N GLN A 1 -12.87 0.91 -7.68
CA GLN A 1 -13.94 0.32 -6.85
C GLN A 1 -14.33 1.29 -5.74
N PRO A 2 -15.54 1.19 -5.16
CA PRO A 2 -15.90 1.96 -3.96
C PRO A 2 -15.04 1.57 -2.77
N GLY A 3 -14.88 2.49 -1.78
CA GLY A 3 -14.22 2.21 -0.51
C GLY A 3 -12.89 2.90 -0.28
N GLY A 4 -12.26 3.44 -1.33
CA GLY A 4 -11.03 4.23 -1.20
C GLY A 4 -9.91 3.51 -0.44
N GLN A 5 -9.23 4.24 0.45
CA GLN A 5 -8.09 3.71 1.21
C GLN A 5 -8.39 2.47 2.06
N PRO A 6 -9.51 2.37 2.79
CA PRO A 6 -9.82 1.18 3.58
C PRO A 6 -9.81 -0.12 2.77
N ILE A 7 -10.45 -0.12 1.60
CA ILE A 7 -10.47 -1.29 0.71
C ILE A 7 -9.13 -1.51 0.02
N GLU A 8 -8.45 -0.44 -0.37
CA GLU A 8 -7.25 -0.55 -1.19
C GLU A 8 -6.02 -0.94 -0.37
N LEU A 9 -5.91 -0.45 0.86
CA LEU A 9 -4.69 -0.58 1.66
C LEU A 9 -4.80 -1.60 2.81
N TYR A 10 -5.99 -1.73 3.41
CA TYR A 10 -6.18 -2.56 4.61
C TYR A 10 -7.60 -3.15 4.73
N PRO A 11 -8.06 -3.89 3.71
CA PRO A 11 -9.43 -4.42 3.68
C PRO A 11 -9.75 -5.30 4.88
N ASP A 12 -8.79 -6.07 5.37
CA ASP A 12 -8.96 -7.06 6.43
C ASP A 12 -8.43 -6.57 7.80
N LYS A 13 -7.86 -5.35 7.86
CA LYS A 13 -7.33 -4.80 9.11
C LYS A 13 -8.47 -4.35 10.02
N PRO A 14 -8.49 -4.76 11.33
CA PRO A 14 -9.47 -4.28 12.28
C PRO A 14 -9.32 -2.78 12.53
N ILE A 15 -10.46 -2.08 12.54
CA ILE A 15 -10.60 -0.65 12.79
C ILE A 15 -11.45 -0.50 14.05
N TYR A 16 -10.99 0.28 15.03
CA TYR A 16 -11.61 0.43 16.35
C TYR A 16 -12.11 1.85 16.64
N ASP A 17 -11.84 2.80 15.76
CA ASP A 17 -12.06 4.24 15.96
C ASP A 17 -13.22 4.80 15.14
N ILE A 18 -14.13 3.94 14.70
CA ILE A 18 -15.38 4.37 14.05
C ILE A 18 -16.48 4.55 15.10
N PRO A 19 -17.06 5.75 15.23
CA PRO A 19 -18.14 5.98 16.19
C PRO A 19 -19.29 4.98 16.06
N ALA A 20 -19.75 4.43 17.19
CA ALA A 20 -20.82 3.45 17.30
C ALA A 20 -20.55 2.08 16.65
N ILE A 21 -19.36 1.82 16.13
CA ILE A 21 -18.93 0.51 15.63
C ILE A 21 -17.76 0.05 16.51
N PRO A 22 -17.93 -0.96 17.39
CA PRO A 22 -16.89 -1.41 18.31
C PRO A 22 -15.63 -1.89 17.59
N VAL A 23 -15.82 -2.60 16.48
CA VAL A 23 -14.77 -3.06 15.58
C VAL A 23 -15.38 -3.42 14.22
N CYS A 24 -14.67 -3.11 13.16
CA CYS A 24 -14.96 -3.57 11.80
C CYS A 24 -13.65 -3.64 11.00
N THR A 25 -13.67 -4.37 9.89
CA THR A 25 -12.61 -4.31 8.89
C THR A 25 -12.85 -3.17 7.89
N GLY A 26 -11.85 -2.83 7.09
CA GLY A 26 -12.01 -1.87 6.00
C GLY A 26 -13.08 -2.32 4.98
N GLN A 27 -13.16 -3.63 4.74
CA GLN A 27 -14.18 -4.23 3.89
C GLN A 27 -15.58 -4.07 4.48
N GLU A 28 -15.80 -4.50 5.72
CA GLU A 28 -17.10 -4.42 6.40
C GLU A 28 -17.60 -2.98 6.55
N LEU A 29 -16.69 -2.04 6.85
CA LEU A 29 -17.04 -0.62 6.90
C LEU A 29 -17.56 -0.13 5.55
N THR A 30 -16.85 -0.45 4.47
CA THR A 30 -17.23 -0.02 3.12
C THR A 30 -18.56 -0.61 2.68
N GLU A 31 -18.78 -1.90 2.92
CA GLU A 31 -20.04 -2.58 2.62
C GLU A 31 -21.22 -1.95 3.39
N SER A 32 -21.03 -1.65 4.67
CA SER A 32 -22.02 -0.99 5.50
C SER A 32 -22.38 0.42 4.99
N LEU A 33 -21.36 1.21 4.59
CA LEU A 33 -21.56 2.53 4.03
C LEU A 33 -22.26 2.48 2.67
N LEU A 34 -21.94 1.54 1.81
CA LEU A 34 -22.61 1.33 0.53
C LEU A 34 -24.09 0.97 0.75
N LYS A 35 -24.37 0.07 1.70
CA LYS A 35 -25.75 -0.29 2.09
C LYS A 35 -26.54 0.91 2.60
N GLN A 36 -25.93 1.83 3.35
CA GLN A 36 -26.57 3.09 3.75
C GLN A 36 -26.93 3.99 2.56
N CYS A 37 -26.18 3.91 1.47
CA CYS A 37 -26.43 4.70 0.27
C CYS A 37 -27.53 4.12 -0.64
N GLU A 38 -27.80 2.82 -0.58
CA GLU A 38 -28.73 2.11 -1.47
C GLU A 38 -30.12 2.76 -1.57
N PRO A 39 -30.78 3.20 -0.47
CA PRO A 39 -32.11 3.83 -0.55
C PRO A 39 -32.13 5.11 -1.39
N PHE A 40 -31.00 5.79 -1.51
CA PHE A 40 -30.85 7.06 -2.24
C PHE A 40 -30.48 6.87 -3.71
N LYS A 41 -30.18 5.63 -4.12
CA LYS A 41 -29.87 5.24 -5.51
C LYS A 41 -28.82 6.15 -6.17
N PRO A 42 -27.65 6.41 -5.55
CA PRO A 42 -26.62 7.24 -6.17
C PRO A 42 -26.09 6.58 -7.44
N THR A 43 -25.73 7.38 -8.44
CA THR A 43 -25.08 6.88 -9.64
C THR A 43 -23.56 6.89 -9.42
N PHE A 44 -22.94 5.72 -9.59
CA PHE A 44 -21.48 5.56 -9.49
C PHE A 44 -20.83 5.56 -10.89
N HIS A 45 -19.87 6.44 -11.09
CA HIS A 45 -19.03 6.46 -12.29
C HIS A 45 -17.63 5.98 -11.91
N LEU A 46 -17.45 4.66 -11.87
CA LEU A 46 -16.21 4.01 -11.44
C LEU A 46 -15.19 3.92 -12.57
N GLY A 47 -13.90 3.79 -12.21
CA GLY A 47 -12.80 3.69 -13.16
C GLY A 47 -12.53 4.98 -13.93
N GLN A 48 -12.96 6.12 -13.40
CA GLN A 48 -12.80 7.44 -14.01
C GLN A 48 -12.23 8.42 -12.99
N GLU A 49 -11.30 9.23 -13.43
CA GLU A 49 -10.74 10.34 -12.66
C GLU A 49 -11.35 11.65 -13.16
N VAL A 50 -11.72 12.56 -12.26
CA VAL A 50 -12.11 13.93 -12.65
C VAL A 50 -10.86 14.69 -13.07
N ALA A 51 -10.73 14.94 -14.36
CA ALA A 51 -9.57 15.58 -14.98
C ALA A 51 -9.73 17.11 -15.06
N LYS A 52 -10.98 17.60 -15.17
CA LYS A 52 -11.25 19.03 -15.26
C LYS A 52 -12.45 19.40 -14.40
N LEU A 53 -12.37 20.57 -13.78
CA LEU A 53 -13.44 21.23 -13.06
C LEU A 53 -13.38 22.72 -13.39
N ALA A 54 -14.50 23.26 -13.89
CA ALA A 54 -14.61 24.67 -14.20
C ALA A 54 -15.94 25.24 -13.73
N LYS A 55 -15.92 26.46 -13.21
CA LYS A 55 -17.14 27.19 -12.85
C LYS A 55 -17.70 27.88 -14.09
N ARG A 56 -19.00 27.74 -14.33
CA ARG A 56 -19.75 28.37 -15.42
C ARG A 56 -20.25 29.77 -15.00
N GLU A 57 -20.59 30.58 -15.98
CA GLU A 57 -21.18 31.90 -15.76
C GLU A 57 -22.53 31.84 -15.06
N ASP A 58 -23.31 30.77 -15.29
CA ASP A 58 -24.61 30.52 -14.66
C ASP A 58 -24.50 29.99 -13.22
N GLY A 59 -23.27 29.94 -12.65
CA GLY A 59 -23.00 29.48 -11.28
C GLY A 59 -22.93 27.97 -11.11
N ARG A 60 -23.18 27.19 -12.14
CA ARG A 60 -22.98 25.72 -12.16
C ARG A 60 -21.52 25.37 -12.40
N PHE A 61 -21.23 24.08 -12.37
CA PHE A 61 -19.89 23.54 -12.62
C PHE A 61 -19.93 22.55 -13.78
N ASP A 62 -18.92 22.66 -14.65
CA ASP A 62 -18.57 21.64 -15.64
C ASP A 62 -17.50 20.73 -15.06
N LEU A 63 -17.74 19.40 -15.15
CA LEU A 63 -16.74 18.39 -14.85
C LEU A 63 -16.50 17.53 -16.08
N GLU A 64 -15.24 17.14 -16.30
CA GLU A 64 -14.86 16.19 -17.33
C GLU A 64 -13.93 15.13 -16.72
N THR A 65 -14.21 13.86 -17.02
CA THR A 65 -13.39 12.74 -16.55
C THR A 65 -12.29 12.39 -17.54
N SER A 66 -11.33 11.59 -17.08
CA SER A 66 -10.24 11.04 -17.89
C SER A 66 -10.72 10.20 -19.08
N THR A 67 -11.95 9.66 -19.02
CA THR A 67 -12.58 8.90 -20.11
C THR A 67 -13.48 9.77 -21.00
N GLY A 68 -13.50 11.10 -20.80
CA GLY A 68 -14.27 12.03 -21.60
C GLY A 68 -15.74 12.17 -21.20
N THR A 69 -16.19 11.55 -20.09
CA THR A 69 -17.54 11.75 -19.56
C THR A 69 -17.68 13.17 -19.01
N LYS A 70 -18.77 13.86 -19.37
CA LYS A 70 -19.02 15.26 -18.98
C LYS A 70 -20.26 15.37 -18.11
N PHE A 71 -20.18 16.22 -17.10
CA PHE A 71 -21.28 16.51 -16.19
C PHE A 71 -21.44 18.01 -16.01
N ILE A 72 -22.68 18.45 -15.81
CA ILE A 72 -23.02 19.79 -15.36
C ILE A 72 -23.76 19.65 -14.02
N THR A 73 -23.26 20.29 -12.99
CA THR A 73 -23.85 20.20 -11.65
C THR A 73 -23.93 21.54 -10.94
N LYS A 74 -24.81 21.63 -9.96
CA LYS A 74 -24.95 22.83 -9.11
C LYS A 74 -23.91 22.87 -7.99
N THR A 75 -23.50 21.70 -7.49
CA THR A 75 -22.58 21.58 -6.36
C THR A 75 -21.57 20.47 -6.62
N VAL A 76 -20.39 20.62 -6.06
CA VAL A 76 -19.31 19.63 -6.10
C VAL A 76 -18.78 19.42 -4.68
N PHE A 77 -18.70 18.16 -4.24
CA PHE A 77 -18.00 17.78 -3.02
C PHE A 77 -16.71 17.11 -3.41
N ILE A 78 -15.59 17.69 -2.96
CA ILE A 78 -14.26 17.12 -3.22
C ILE A 78 -13.90 16.24 -2.01
N ALA A 79 -13.95 14.93 -2.20
CA ALA A 79 -13.61 13.93 -1.19
C ALA A 79 -12.54 12.96 -1.74
N ALA A 80 -11.55 13.52 -2.43
CA ALA A 80 -10.55 12.78 -3.21
C ALA A 80 -9.53 12.00 -2.33
N GLY A 81 -9.46 12.29 -1.03
CA GLY A 81 -8.49 11.68 -0.14
C GLY A 81 -7.05 11.92 -0.64
N VAL A 82 -6.28 10.85 -0.80
CA VAL A 82 -4.92 10.89 -1.39
C VAL A 82 -4.95 10.78 -2.93
N GLY A 83 -6.13 10.84 -3.54
CA GLY A 83 -6.32 10.60 -4.98
C GLY A 83 -6.27 9.11 -5.33
N ALA A 84 -6.02 8.81 -6.61
CA ALA A 84 -5.75 7.46 -7.04
C ALA A 84 -4.47 6.95 -6.34
N PHE A 85 -4.55 5.74 -5.75
CA PHE A 85 -3.39 5.16 -5.09
C PHE A 85 -2.27 4.94 -6.10
N GLN A 86 -1.20 5.70 -5.96
CA GLN A 86 0.02 5.55 -6.73
C GLN A 86 1.12 5.05 -5.79
N PRO A 87 1.52 3.78 -5.88
CA PRO A 87 2.56 3.24 -5.04
C PRO A 87 3.90 3.94 -5.31
N ARG A 88 4.68 4.16 -4.27
CA ARG A 88 6.05 4.64 -4.42
C ARG A 88 6.92 3.51 -4.92
N LYS A 89 7.28 3.57 -6.20
CA LYS A 89 8.13 2.57 -6.84
C LYS A 89 9.57 2.65 -6.32
N PRO A 90 10.24 1.50 -6.14
CA PRO A 90 11.69 1.48 -5.88
C PRO A 90 12.44 2.21 -7.01
N LYS A 91 13.46 2.97 -6.65
CA LYS A 91 14.30 3.72 -7.61
C LYS A 91 15.41 2.83 -8.18
N VAL A 92 15.03 1.71 -8.74
CA VAL A 92 15.93 0.75 -9.38
C VAL A 92 15.42 0.52 -10.79
N GLU A 93 16.27 0.78 -11.77
CA GLU A 93 15.91 0.65 -13.18
C GLU A 93 15.49 -0.81 -13.50
N GLY A 94 14.38 -0.97 -14.20
CA GLY A 94 13.87 -2.27 -14.63
C GLY A 94 13.16 -3.10 -13.57
N ILE A 95 13.20 -2.75 -12.28
CA ILE A 95 12.60 -3.59 -11.22
C ILE A 95 11.07 -3.72 -11.32
N THR A 96 10.42 -2.77 -11.95
CA THR A 96 8.95 -2.76 -12.10
C THR A 96 8.42 -3.85 -13.05
N GLN A 97 9.28 -4.48 -13.83
CA GLN A 97 8.89 -5.63 -14.65
C GLN A 97 8.36 -6.81 -13.83
N PHE A 98 8.72 -6.88 -12.56
CA PHE A 98 8.28 -7.95 -11.64
C PHE A 98 6.93 -7.66 -10.96
N GLU A 99 6.24 -6.56 -11.33
CA GLU A 99 4.87 -6.28 -10.88
C GLU A 99 3.87 -7.27 -11.48
N GLU A 100 4.04 -7.61 -12.76
CA GLU A 100 3.12 -8.48 -13.51
C GLU A 100 3.14 -9.92 -13.01
N ASN A 101 4.31 -10.45 -12.64
CA ASN A 101 4.43 -11.80 -12.08
C ASN A 101 4.22 -11.85 -10.56
N GLY A 102 3.95 -10.70 -9.91
CA GLY A 102 3.65 -10.59 -8.49
C GLY A 102 4.85 -10.71 -7.55
N GLN A 103 6.10 -10.74 -8.06
CA GLN A 103 7.29 -10.72 -7.21
C GLN A 103 7.59 -9.32 -6.64
N LEU A 104 7.17 -8.26 -7.31
CA LEU A 104 7.14 -6.91 -6.75
C LEU A 104 5.68 -6.54 -6.47
N ALA A 105 5.35 -6.34 -5.20
CA ALA A 105 4.01 -5.99 -4.75
C ALA A 105 4.05 -4.75 -3.85
N TYR A 106 3.00 -3.93 -3.90
CA TYR A 106 2.86 -2.73 -3.08
C TYR A 106 1.85 -2.91 -1.96
N ARG A 107 1.23 -4.08 -1.90
CA ARG A 107 0.28 -4.49 -0.88
C ARG A 107 0.22 -6.01 -0.79
N VAL A 108 -0.09 -6.51 0.38
CA VAL A 108 -0.35 -7.92 0.61
C VAL A 108 -1.87 -8.12 0.65
N ARG A 109 -2.41 -8.94 -0.25
CA ARG A 109 -3.83 -9.32 -0.26
C ARG A 109 -4.06 -10.65 0.45
N ASP A 110 -3.10 -11.55 0.34
CA ASP A 110 -3.15 -12.89 0.88
C ASP A 110 -1.76 -13.22 1.45
N PRO A 111 -1.59 -13.21 2.78
CA PRO A 111 -0.32 -13.50 3.44
C PRO A 111 0.20 -14.92 3.14
N GLN A 112 -0.70 -15.88 2.88
CA GLN A 112 -0.32 -17.26 2.64
C GLN A 112 0.48 -17.44 1.33
N LYS A 113 0.39 -16.51 0.40
CA LYS A 113 1.23 -16.50 -0.81
C LYS A 113 2.72 -16.36 -0.52
N TYR A 114 3.07 -15.89 0.65
CA TYR A 114 4.45 -15.67 1.09
C TYR A 114 4.96 -16.78 2.01
N ALA A 115 4.15 -17.82 2.28
CA ALA A 115 4.55 -18.95 3.10
C ALA A 115 5.78 -19.64 2.53
N GLY A 116 6.81 -19.82 3.38
CA GLY A 116 8.07 -20.45 3.01
C GLY A 116 8.91 -19.71 1.96
N LYS A 117 8.66 -18.40 1.77
CA LYS A 117 9.45 -17.54 0.85
C LYS A 117 10.35 -16.57 1.59
N ASN A 118 11.44 -16.18 0.94
CA ASN A 118 12.25 -15.06 1.40
C ASN A 118 11.55 -13.76 0.98
N VAL A 119 11.26 -12.88 1.93
CA VAL A 119 10.50 -11.65 1.71
C VAL A 119 11.32 -10.44 2.08
N VAL A 120 11.43 -9.50 1.15
CA VAL A 120 12.06 -8.20 1.39
C VAL A 120 10.99 -7.11 1.41
N ILE A 121 10.92 -6.35 2.51
CA ILE A 121 9.95 -5.28 2.72
C ILE A 121 10.66 -3.94 2.75
N LEU A 122 10.18 -2.98 1.96
CA LEU A 122 10.76 -1.65 1.86
C LEU A 122 9.86 -0.62 2.53
N GLY A 123 10.33 0.02 3.59
CA GLY A 123 9.60 1.09 4.25
C GLY A 123 9.90 1.25 5.72
N GLY A 124 9.37 2.31 6.33
CA GLY A 124 9.53 2.63 7.75
C GLY A 124 8.28 3.29 8.36
N GLY A 125 7.12 3.12 7.72
CA GLY A 125 5.80 3.50 8.24
C GLY A 125 5.03 2.28 8.74
N ASP A 126 3.83 2.52 9.30
CA ASP A 126 2.99 1.47 9.88
C ASP A 126 2.77 0.28 8.95
N SER A 127 2.41 0.53 7.68
CA SER A 127 2.18 -0.56 6.72
C SER A 127 3.39 -1.49 6.53
N ALA A 128 4.60 -0.94 6.47
CA ALA A 128 5.80 -1.76 6.28
C ALA A 128 6.10 -2.60 7.53
N LEU A 129 5.96 -2.03 8.73
CA LEU A 129 6.18 -2.74 9.97
C LEU A 129 5.08 -3.76 10.24
N ASP A 130 3.82 -3.40 10.01
CA ASP A 130 2.69 -4.33 10.15
C ASP A 130 2.91 -5.58 9.27
N TRP A 131 3.30 -5.40 8.00
CA TRP A 131 3.56 -6.55 7.13
C TRP A 131 4.82 -7.30 7.50
N ALA A 132 5.88 -6.62 7.95
CA ALA A 132 7.08 -7.32 8.43
C ALA A 132 6.76 -8.24 9.62
N LEU A 133 5.96 -7.74 10.58
CA LEU A 133 5.56 -8.50 11.76
C LEU A 133 4.54 -9.62 11.45
N ASN A 134 3.63 -9.38 10.49
CA ASN A 134 2.62 -10.36 10.11
C ASN A 134 3.16 -11.49 9.22
N LEU A 135 4.15 -11.20 8.39
CA LEU A 135 4.76 -12.20 7.51
C LEU A 135 5.90 -12.98 8.19
N GLN A 136 6.49 -12.44 9.24
CA GLN A 136 7.60 -13.09 9.95
C GLN A 136 7.28 -14.53 10.37
N PRO A 137 6.11 -14.87 10.96
CA PRO A 137 5.79 -16.25 11.34
C PRO A 137 5.38 -17.15 10.17
N ILE A 138 5.26 -16.64 8.96
CA ILE A 138 4.73 -17.35 7.78
C ILE A 138 5.82 -17.59 6.73
N ALA A 139 6.64 -16.57 6.50
CA ALA A 139 7.71 -16.61 5.50
C ALA A 139 8.91 -17.42 5.98
N GLU A 140 9.74 -17.88 5.06
CA GLU A 140 11.05 -18.50 5.39
C GLU A 140 11.98 -17.49 6.03
N SER A 141 12.02 -16.26 5.47
CA SER A 141 12.75 -15.15 6.06
C SER A 141 12.07 -13.83 5.73
N VAL A 142 12.20 -12.85 6.63
CA VAL A 142 11.75 -11.47 6.42
C VAL A 142 12.91 -10.52 6.63
N THR A 143 13.19 -9.69 5.62
CA THR A 143 14.13 -8.59 5.72
C THR A 143 13.40 -7.26 5.55
N LEU A 144 13.40 -6.42 6.59
CA LEU A 144 12.91 -5.04 6.51
C LEU A 144 14.06 -4.11 6.14
N ILE A 145 13.86 -3.31 5.11
CA ILE A 145 14.84 -2.30 4.66
C ILE A 145 14.21 -0.91 4.83
N HIS A 146 14.88 -0.05 5.58
CA HIS A 146 14.50 1.34 5.70
C HIS A 146 15.71 2.26 5.52
N ARG A 147 15.52 3.36 4.79
CA ARG A 147 16.61 4.30 4.44
C ARG A 147 17.15 5.12 5.61
N ARG A 148 16.51 5.06 6.79
CA ARG A 148 16.87 5.80 8.01
C ARG A 148 16.66 4.88 9.20
N ASP A 149 17.30 5.18 10.31
CA ASP A 149 17.03 4.51 11.59
C ASP A 149 15.88 5.17 12.39
N GLU A 150 15.15 6.09 11.76
CA GLU A 150 13.97 6.75 12.33
C GLU A 150 12.71 6.24 11.65
N PHE A 151 11.80 5.68 12.42
CA PHE A 151 10.54 5.13 11.95
C PHE A 151 9.38 6.12 12.18
N ARG A 152 8.41 6.11 11.26
CA ARG A 152 7.13 6.83 11.43
C ARG A 152 6.01 5.92 11.93
N ALA A 153 6.30 4.66 12.13
CA ALA A 153 5.37 3.66 12.60
C ALA A 153 5.17 3.77 14.11
N ALA A 154 4.10 3.12 14.61
CA ALA A 154 3.78 3.05 16.02
C ALA A 154 4.99 2.52 16.83
N PRO A 155 5.37 3.19 17.94
CA PRO A 155 6.55 2.80 18.73
C PRO A 155 6.53 1.34 19.20
N ALA A 156 5.36 0.78 19.51
CA ALA A 156 5.21 -0.61 19.91
C ALA A 156 5.62 -1.59 18.80
N ASN A 157 5.25 -1.31 17.55
CA ASN A 157 5.63 -2.13 16.40
C ASN A 157 7.13 -2.01 16.10
N VAL A 158 7.70 -0.81 16.24
CA VAL A 158 9.15 -0.60 16.10
C VAL A 158 9.91 -1.40 17.15
N ALA A 159 9.49 -1.37 18.42
CA ALA A 159 10.11 -2.13 19.50
C ALA A 159 10.04 -3.65 19.24
N LYS A 160 8.87 -4.15 18.80
CA LYS A 160 8.70 -5.57 18.46
C LYS A 160 9.60 -5.99 17.29
N MET A 161 9.67 -5.20 16.24
CA MET A 161 10.54 -5.45 15.09
C MET A 161 12.01 -5.50 15.50
N LYS A 162 12.47 -4.53 16.32
CA LYS A 162 13.86 -4.50 16.81
C LYS A 162 14.18 -5.73 17.67
N ALA A 163 13.26 -6.14 18.55
CA ALA A 163 13.44 -7.36 19.36
C ALA A 163 13.57 -8.63 18.49
N LEU A 164 12.75 -8.76 17.44
CA LEU A 164 12.86 -9.88 16.49
C LEU A 164 14.16 -9.84 15.71
N ALA A 165 14.65 -8.66 15.36
CA ALA A 165 15.94 -8.51 14.67
C ALA A 165 17.11 -8.85 15.59
N GLU A 166 17.08 -8.45 16.85
CA GLU A 166 18.07 -8.83 17.89
C GLU A 166 18.07 -10.34 18.17
N ALA A 167 16.91 -10.97 18.12
CA ALA A 167 16.75 -12.42 18.27
C ALA A 167 17.12 -13.22 17.01
N HIS A 168 17.52 -12.55 15.92
CA HIS A 168 17.78 -13.15 14.61
C HIS A 168 16.59 -13.87 13.98
N GLU A 169 15.37 -13.52 14.38
CA GLU A 169 14.14 -14.07 13.82
C GLU A 169 13.65 -13.28 12.58
N MET A 170 14.22 -12.12 12.33
CA MET A 170 14.12 -11.36 11.09
C MET A 170 15.37 -10.51 10.88
N MET A 171 15.53 -9.94 9.70
CA MET A 171 16.63 -9.02 9.40
C MET A 171 16.10 -7.59 9.27
N TYR A 172 16.82 -6.63 9.85
CA TYR A 172 16.64 -5.21 9.63
C TYR A 172 17.90 -4.58 9.06
N ILE A 173 17.75 -3.83 7.96
CA ILE A 173 18.86 -3.13 7.31
C ILE A 173 18.50 -1.67 7.12
N THR A 174 19.35 -0.77 7.67
CA THR A 174 19.27 0.64 7.33
C THR A 174 20.01 0.88 6.02
N GLY A 175 19.25 1.08 4.94
CA GLY A 175 19.81 1.17 3.58
C GLY A 175 18.75 1.32 2.51
N GLN A 176 19.16 1.12 1.26
CA GLN A 176 18.31 1.19 0.08
C GLN A 176 18.60 0.05 -0.87
N VAL A 177 17.58 -0.40 -1.59
CA VAL A 177 17.78 -1.30 -2.73
C VAL A 177 18.40 -0.51 -3.85
N THR A 178 19.52 -1.00 -4.36
CA THR A 178 20.34 -0.35 -5.40
C THR A 178 20.44 -1.16 -6.69
N GLY A 179 19.95 -2.40 -6.67
CA GLY A 179 19.94 -3.28 -7.84
C GLY A 179 19.26 -4.61 -7.57
N PHE A 180 19.24 -5.47 -8.55
CA PHE A 180 18.73 -6.83 -8.47
C PHE A 180 19.46 -7.76 -9.44
N GLU A 181 19.26 -9.08 -9.26
CA GLU A 181 19.59 -10.10 -10.24
C GLU A 181 18.31 -10.90 -10.57
N ALA A 182 18.18 -11.25 -11.83
CA ALA A 182 17.05 -12.03 -12.33
C ALA A 182 17.52 -13.09 -13.32
N GLU A 183 16.87 -14.24 -13.33
CA GLU A 183 17.09 -15.31 -14.28
C GLU A 183 15.78 -15.70 -14.92
N GLU A 184 15.73 -15.79 -16.24
CA GLU A 184 14.54 -16.19 -17.01
C GLU A 184 13.26 -15.41 -16.63
N GLY A 185 13.39 -14.11 -16.34
CA GLY A 185 12.25 -13.25 -15.94
C GLY A 185 11.81 -13.42 -14.48
N VAL A 186 12.55 -14.19 -13.68
CA VAL A 186 12.31 -14.40 -12.25
C VAL A 186 13.32 -13.62 -11.44
N LEU A 187 12.84 -12.78 -10.52
CA LEU A 187 13.68 -12.05 -9.57
C LEU A 187 14.26 -13.03 -8.56
N LYS A 188 15.59 -13.10 -8.47
CA LYS A 188 16.32 -14.05 -7.63
C LYS A 188 16.92 -13.41 -6.39
N GLU A 189 17.43 -12.20 -6.53
CA GLU A 189 18.03 -11.46 -5.42
C GLU A 189 17.86 -9.96 -5.59
N VAL A 190 17.88 -9.23 -4.47
CA VAL A 190 18.03 -7.78 -4.46
C VAL A 190 19.35 -7.37 -3.83
N LYS A 191 19.96 -6.31 -4.38
CA LYS A 191 21.18 -5.69 -3.86
C LYS A 191 20.79 -4.53 -2.96
N VAL A 192 21.27 -4.53 -1.73
CA VAL A 192 20.98 -3.51 -0.72
C VAL A 192 22.27 -2.85 -0.30
N THR A 193 22.34 -1.54 -0.45
CA THR A 193 23.47 -0.75 0.05
C THR A 193 23.07 -0.09 1.37
N SER A 194 23.77 -0.43 2.44
CA SER A 194 23.57 0.15 3.78
C SER A 194 24.20 1.56 3.86
N LEU A 195 23.92 2.29 4.93
CA LEU A 195 24.43 3.65 5.15
C LEU A 195 25.96 3.70 5.26
N ASP A 196 26.61 2.63 5.67
CA ASP A 196 28.07 2.46 5.72
C ASP A 196 28.70 2.17 4.35
N GLY A 197 27.90 2.13 3.28
CA GLY A 197 28.35 1.86 1.91
C GLY A 197 28.52 0.38 1.57
N VAL A 198 28.27 -0.53 2.51
CA VAL A 198 28.38 -1.98 2.27
C VAL A 198 27.16 -2.45 1.47
N THR A 199 27.42 -3.15 0.36
CA THR A 199 26.37 -3.77 -0.46
C THR A 199 26.22 -5.24 -0.12
N ARG A 200 25.02 -5.66 0.20
CA ARG A 200 24.62 -7.05 0.48
C ARG A 200 23.69 -7.55 -0.62
N ARG A 201 23.73 -8.84 -0.89
CA ARG A 201 22.81 -9.55 -1.78
C ARG A 201 21.84 -10.34 -0.91
N LEU A 202 20.55 -10.14 -1.13
CA LEU A 202 19.47 -10.82 -0.41
C LEU A 202 18.74 -11.73 -1.40
N PRO A 203 18.74 -13.04 -1.19
CA PRO A 203 17.97 -13.97 -2.01
C PRO A 203 16.47 -13.77 -1.79
N LEU A 204 15.67 -14.10 -2.82
CA LEU A 204 14.21 -14.03 -2.81
C LEU A 204 13.60 -15.39 -3.13
#